data_a3036d61733dbf95b828ed9ffc154291
#
_entry.id   a3036d61733dbf95b828ed9ffc154291
#
_cell.length_a   1.000
_cell.length_b   1.000
_cell.length_c   1.000
_cell.angle_alpha   90.00
_cell.angle_beta   90.00
_cell.angle_gamma   90.00
#
_symmetry.space_group_name_H-M   'P 1'
#
loop_
_entity.id
_entity.type
_entity.pdbx_description
1 polymer ?
#
loop_
_entity_poly.entity_id
_entity_poly.type
_entity_poly.pdbx_seq_one_letter_code
_entity_poly.pdbx_strand_id
1 'polypeptide(L)'
;RLSGLISGMDTESIIQQLVSAKQTKVDDAKKAQTKQEWKQTAWKELNTKIKNLQSKFVNNMRFESAYSKRVTKVSDSNAVSVITGDGAMTGVQNLKVSQLAKTAYMTGGKLTLKDNVTADTKLNALTKLSDLGIKGSDGSTVAGITTGDDTTLKIQSGDTSVELNITKDTTISDVLSKLKEAGLNANFDTTQQRFYISAKDSGDAGNFSITATGTGADDLLKGLGITDANYIKGQDSVITLNNTEYTSNSNVFSINGLTITA
;
A
#
# COMPACT_ATOMS: atom_id res chain seq x y z
N ARG A 1 -50.76 -24.88 -51.73
CA ARG A 1 -51.07 -26.30 -52.08
C ARG A 1 -52.53 -26.53 -51.76
N LEU A 2 -53.34 -26.79 -52.78
CA LEU A 2 -54.72 -27.23 -52.60
C LEU A 2 -54.68 -28.74 -52.32
N SER A 3 -54.56 -29.13 -51.05
CA SER A 3 -54.70 -30.51 -50.62
C SER A 3 -56.11 -30.78 -50.17
N GLY A 4 -56.75 -31.76 -50.73
CA GLY A 4 -58.06 -32.23 -50.30
C GLY A 4 -59.19 -32.19 -51.33
N LEU A 5 -58.95 -31.81 -52.60
CA LEU A 5 -59.99 -31.64 -53.60
C LEU A 5 -60.54 -32.96 -54.19
N ILE A 6 -59.94 -34.11 -53.95
CA ILE A 6 -60.36 -35.40 -54.57
C ILE A 6 -60.75 -36.45 -53.49
N SER A 7 -60.33 -36.34 -52.25
CA SER A 7 -60.59 -37.40 -51.23
C SER A 7 -61.40 -36.92 -50.02
N GLY A 8 -61.73 -35.64 -49.89
CA GLY A 8 -62.46 -35.11 -48.73
C GLY A 8 -61.74 -35.25 -47.37
N MET A 9 -60.50 -35.70 -47.35
CA MET A 9 -59.73 -35.81 -46.14
C MET A 9 -58.80 -34.63 -45.97
N ASP A 10 -58.92 -33.96 -44.85
CA ASP A 10 -58.04 -32.87 -44.45
C ASP A 10 -56.67 -33.48 -43.99
N THR A 11 -55.79 -33.74 -44.98
CA THR A 11 -54.46 -34.30 -44.75
C THR A 11 -53.55 -33.33 -43.98
N GLU A 12 -53.80 -32.03 -44.05
CA GLU A 12 -53.03 -31.01 -43.34
C GLU A 12 -53.28 -31.11 -41.83
N SER A 13 -54.56 -31.26 -41.43
CA SER A 13 -54.92 -31.44 -40.02
C SER A 13 -54.36 -32.73 -39.43
N ILE A 14 -54.36 -33.82 -40.21
CA ILE A 14 -53.77 -35.11 -39.78
C ILE A 14 -52.25 -35.01 -39.58
N ILE A 15 -51.57 -34.35 -40.51
CA ILE A 15 -50.12 -34.08 -40.38
C ILE A 15 -49.81 -33.23 -39.18
N GLN A 16 -50.55 -32.15 -38.93
CA GLN A 16 -50.38 -31.31 -37.76
C GLN A 16 -50.61 -32.08 -36.44
N GLN A 17 -51.64 -32.91 -36.36
CA GLN A 17 -51.88 -33.75 -35.20
C GLN A 17 -50.73 -34.75 -34.96
N LEU A 18 -50.20 -35.35 -36.01
CA LEU A 18 -49.11 -36.29 -35.92
C LEU A 18 -47.80 -35.60 -35.49
N VAL A 19 -47.55 -34.41 -36.03
CA VAL A 19 -46.39 -33.59 -35.63
C VAL A 19 -46.53 -33.18 -34.16
N SER A 20 -47.74 -32.70 -33.75
CA SER A 20 -47.99 -32.34 -32.35
C SER A 20 -47.79 -33.53 -31.39
N ALA A 21 -48.30 -34.71 -31.76
CA ALA A 21 -48.08 -35.92 -30.94
C ALA A 21 -46.59 -36.30 -30.83
N LYS A 22 -45.80 -36.10 -31.88
CA LYS A 22 -44.34 -36.33 -31.84
C LYS A 22 -43.65 -35.24 -31.03
N GLN A 23 -44.08 -33.94 -31.16
CA GLN A 23 -43.55 -32.84 -30.40
C GLN A 23 -43.77 -33.06 -28.90
N THR A 24 -44.94 -33.53 -28.48
CA THR A 24 -45.21 -33.86 -27.06
C THR A 24 -44.18 -34.87 -26.51
N LYS A 25 -43.84 -35.90 -27.28
CA LYS A 25 -42.81 -36.87 -26.86
C LYS A 25 -41.43 -36.22 -26.72
N VAL A 26 -41.07 -35.30 -27.62
CA VAL A 26 -39.81 -34.57 -27.54
C VAL A 26 -39.79 -33.65 -26.31
N ASP A 27 -40.89 -32.96 -26.03
CA ASP A 27 -41.01 -32.09 -24.89
C ASP A 27 -40.98 -32.84 -23.56
N ASP A 28 -41.58 -34.04 -23.50
CA ASP A 28 -41.51 -34.90 -22.32
C ASP A 28 -40.08 -35.43 -22.09
N ALA A 29 -39.37 -35.79 -23.17
CA ALA A 29 -37.96 -36.18 -23.07
C ALA A 29 -37.08 -35.01 -22.58
N LYS A 30 -37.31 -33.78 -23.09
CA LYS A 30 -36.62 -32.57 -22.61
C LYS A 30 -36.93 -32.29 -21.15
N LYS A 31 -38.17 -32.41 -20.71
CA LYS A 31 -38.54 -32.26 -19.28
C LYS A 31 -37.84 -33.29 -18.41
N ALA A 32 -37.76 -34.52 -18.87
CA ALA A 32 -37.04 -35.56 -18.15
C ALA A 32 -35.54 -35.28 -18.04
N GLN A 33 -34.91 -34.78 -19.13
CA GLN A 33 -33.53 -34.35 -19.14
C GLN A 33 -33.30 -33.18 -18.15
N THR A 34 -34.11 -32.12 -18.23
CA THR A 34 -34.00 -30.97 -17.33
C THR A 34 -34.17 -31.37 -15.86
N LYS A 35 -35.12 -32.29 -15.58
CA LYS A 35 -35.30 -32.84 -14.22
C LYS A 35 -34.05 -33.60 -13.73
N GLN A 36 -33.37 -34.30 -14.62
CA GLN A 36 -32.14 -35.00 -14.28
C GLN A 36 -30.97 -34.04 -14.05
N GLU A 37 -30.87 -32.97 -14.86
CA GLU A 37 -29.89 -31.91 -14.70
C GLU A 37 -30.06 -31.20 -13.36
N TRP A 38 -31.28 -30.85 -12.98
CA TRP A 38 -31.57 -30.26 -11.66
C TRP A 38 -31.17 -31.18 -10.51
N LYS A 39 -31.43 -32.47 -10.61
CA LYS A 39 -30.98 -33.46 -9.60
C LYS A 39 -29.46 -33.48 -9.51
N GLN A 40 -28.77 -33.49 -10.64
CA GLN A 40 -27.31 -33.49 -10.65
C GLN A 40 -26.75 -32.21 -10.03
N THR A 41 -27.35 -31.07 -10.34
CA THR A 41 -26.94 -29.76 -9.77
C THR A 41 -27.14 -29.75 -8.26
N ALA A 42 -28.30 -30.18 -7.78
CA ALA A 42 -28.58 -30.26 -6.34
C ALA A 42 -27.58 -31.19 -5.60
N TRP A 43 -27.25 -32.35 -6.22
CA TRP A 43 -26.24 -33.23 -5.64
C TRP A 43 -24.84 -32.64 -5.63
N LYS A 44 -24.43 -31.93 -6.69
CA LYS A 44 -23.14 -31.23 -6.74
C LYS A 44 -23.04 -30.12 -5.68
N GLU A 45 -24.11 -29.35 -5.52
CA GLU A 45 -24.19 -28.32 -4.49
C GLU A 45 -24.10 -28.90 -3.07
N LEU A 46 -24.86 -29.98 -2.80
CA LEU A 46 -24.81 -30.67 -1.52
C LEU A 46 -23.42 -31.20 -1.24
N ASN A 47 -22.79 -31.84 -2.22
CA ASN A 47 -21.43 -32.37 -2.08
C ASN A 47 -20.42 -31.23 -1.80
N THR A 48 -20.58 -30.12 -2.47
CA THR A 48 -19.73 -28.91 -2.23
C THR A 48 -19.91 -28.38 -0.81
N LYS A 49 -21.15 -28.32 -0.31
CA LYS A 49 -21.43 -27.90 1.07
C LYS A 49 -20.82 -28.86 2.10
N ILE A 50 -20.94 -30.19 1.86
CA ILE A 50 -20.35 -31.21 2.74
C ILE A 50 -18.81 -31.13 2.73
N LYS A 51 -18.20 -31.00 1.55
CA LYS A 51 -16.74 -30.84 1.43
C LYS A 51 -16.25 -29.57 2.13
N ASN A 52 -16.99 -28.46 2.00
CA ASN A 52 -16.67 -27.21 2.69
C ASN A 52 -16.80 -27.35 4.21
N LEU A 53 -17.83 -28.04 4.70
CA LEU A 53 -17.96 -28.34 6.11
C LEU A 53 -16.77 -29.17 6.62
N GLN A 54 -16.42 -30.22 5.89
CA GLN A 54 -15.28 -31.07 6.23
C GLN A 54 -13.95 -30.29 6.23
N SER A 55 -13.66 -29.57 5.13
CA SER A 55 -12.38 -28.88 4.98
C SER A 55 -12.22 -27.67 5.90
N LYS A 56 -13.28 -26.88 6.10
CA LYS A 56 -13.19 -25.63 6.87
C LYS A 56 -13.38 -25.83 8.38
N PHE A 57 -14.16 -26.85 8.77
CA PHE A 57 -14.52 -27.02 10.18
C PHE A 57 -14.03 -28.35 10.76
N VAL A 58 -14.45 -29.50 10.18
CA VAL A 58 -14.16 -30.80 10.76
C VAL A 58 -12.66 -31.11 10.79
N ASN A 59 -11.93 -30.79 9.73
CA ASN A 59 -10.48 -31.00 9.70
C ASN A 59 -9.76 -30.17 10.75
N ASN A 60 -10.20 -28.92 10.99
CA ASN A 60 -9.62 -28.06 12.01
C ASN A 60 -9.95 -28.57 13.42
N MET A 61 -11.15 -29.12 13.63
CA MET A 61 -11.55 -29.69 14.93
C MET A 61 -10.76 -30.95 15.35
N ARG A 62 -10.00 -31.55 14.44
CA ARG A 62 -9.11 -32.69 14.76
C ARG A 62 -7.83 -32.29 15.46
N PHE A 63 -7.49 -31.01 15.44
CA PHE A 63 -6.28 -30.48 16.06
C PHE A 63 -6.59 -29.89 17.43
N GLU A 64 -5.71 -30.13 18.39
CA GLU A 64 -5.80 -29.59 19.75
C GLU A 64 -5.88 -28.06 19.75
N SER A 65 -5.22 -27.39 18.77
CA SER A 65 -5.25 -25.94 18.60
C SER A 65 -6.66 -25.35 18.39
N ALA A 66 -7.61 -26.16 17.91
CA ALA A 66 -9.00 -25.70 17.77
C ALA A 66 -9.71 -25.52 19.12
N TYR A 67 -9.25 -26.25 20.15
CA TYR A 67 -9.84 -26.28 21.48
C TYR A 67 -9.02 -25.50 22.52
N SER A 68 -7.76 -25.19 22.21
CA SER A 68 -6.85 -24.47 23.08
C SER A 68 -6.82 -22.95 22.84
N LYS A 69 -7.77 -22.41 22.06
CA LYS A 69 -7.86 -20.97 21.79
C LYS A 69 -8.04 -20.20 23.09
N ARG A 70 -7.12 -19.29 23.31
CA ARG A 70 -7.15 -18.37 24.46
C ARG A 70 -7.58 -17.00 23.99
N VAL A 71 -8.17 -16.24 24.92
CA VAL A 71 -8.62 -14.87 24.66
C VAL A 71 -7.95 -13.98 25.69
N THR A 72 -7.37 -12.89 25.24
CA THR A 72 -6.81 -11.86 26.11
C THR A 72 -7.86 -10.79 26.39
N LYS A 73 -8.01 -10.42 27.65
CA LYS A 73 -8.78 -9.25 28.08
C LYS A 73 -7.79 -8.16 28.48
N VAL A 74 -7.87 -7.01 27.84
CA VAL A 74 -7.04 -5.85 28.12
C VAL A 74 -7.80 -4.92 29.07
N SER A 75 -7.12 -4.33 30.06
CA SER A 75 -7.73 -3.38 31.01
C SER A 75 -8.08 -2.05 30.35
N ASP A 76 -7.27 -1.60 29.39
CA ASP A 76 -7.51 -0.39 28.60
C ASP A 76 -7.35 -0.69 27.12
N SER A 77 -8.47 -0.91 26.44
CA SER A 77 -8.51 -1.20 25.01
C SER A 77 -8.25 0.02 24.11
N ASN A 78 -8.24 1.23 24.66
CA ASN A 78 -7.89 2.44 23.92
C ASN A 78 -6.37 2.61 23.81
N ALA A 79 -5.64 2.10 24.79
CA ALA A 79 -4.19 2.21 24.83
C ALA A 79 -3.49 1.06 24.09
N VAL A 80 -4.06 -0.16 24.16
CA VAL A 80 -3.40 -1.36 23.62
C VAL A 80 -4.44 -2.35 23.08
N SER A 81 -4.14 -2.95 21.95
CA SER A 81 -4.88 -4.10 21.39
C SER A 81 -4.00 -5.35 21.45
N VAL A 82 -4.57 -6.49 21.86
CA VAL A 82 -3.83 -7.75 21.94
C VAL A 82 -4.61 -8.86 21.25
N ILE A 83 -3.95 -9.51 20.30
CA ILE A 83 -4.45 -10.72 19.64
C ILE A 83 -3.70 -11.91 20.22
N THR A 84 -4.45 -12.91 20.68
CA THR A 84 -3.90 -14.14 21.23
C THR A 84 -3.72 -15.16 20.12
N GLY A 85 -2.50 -15.59 19.88
CA GLY A 85 -2.14 -16.67 18.95
C GLY A 85 -1.92 -17.99 19.65
N ASP A 86 -1.54 -19.00 18.86
CA ASP A 86 -1.23 -20.33 19.36
C ASP A 86 0.02 -20.28 20.23
N GLY A 87 -0.01 -20.98 21.37
CA GLY A 87 1.11 -21.04 22.31
C GLY A 87 1.17 -19.91 23.34
N ALA A 88 0.24 -18.96 23.34
CA ALA A 88 0.18 -17.94 24.37
C ALA A 88 -0.03 -18.55 25.77
N MET A 89 0.76 -18.12 26.75
CA MET A 89 0.66 -18.61 28.13
C MET A 89 -0.52 -17.96 28.85
N THR A 90 -1.18 -18.73 29.71
CA THR A 90 -2.24 -18.23 30.60
C THR A 90 -1.63 -17.48 31.77
N GLY A 91 -2.16 -16.31 32.09
CA GLY A 91 -1.72 -15.53 33.25
C GLY A 91 -2.04 -14.04 33.09
N VAL A 92 -1.93 -13.32 34.17
CA VAL A 92 -2.01 -11.85 34.17
C VAL A 92 -0.63 -11.32 33.84
N GLN A 93 -0.58 -10.40 32.88
CA GLN A 93 0.65 -9.76 32.44
C GLN A 93 0.54 -8.24 32.61
N ASN A 94 1.64 -7.62 33.02
CA ASN A 94 1.74 -6.18 33.11
C ASN A 94 2.44 -5.61 31.90
N LEU A 95 1.74 -4.73 31.18
CA LEU A 95 2.27 -4.04 30.02
C LEU A 95 2.35 -2.54 30.29
N LYS A 96 3.50 -1.95 29.99
CA LYS A 96 3.72 -0.50 29.97
C LYS A 96 4.20 -0.10 28.58
N VAL A 97 3.55 0.86 27.96
CA VAL A 97 4.02 1.50 26.71
C VAL A 97 4.85 2.71 27.12
N SER A 98 6.14 2.67 26.82
CA SER A 98 7.07 3.75 27.15
C SER A 98 7.22 4.75 26.02
N GLN A 99 7.19 4.25 24.77
CA GLN A 99 7.38 5.05 23.57
C GLN A 99 6.69 4.39 22.37
N LEU A 100 6.08 5.21 21.51
CA LEU A 100 5.53 4.75 20.24
C LEU A 100 6.53 4.97 19.11
N ALA A 101 6.48 4.12 18.09
CA ALA A 101 7.26 4.30 16.87
C ALA A 101 6.81 5.56 16.13
N LYS A 102 7.78 6.25 15.56
CA LYS A 102 7.55 7.40 14.67
C LYS A 102 8.31 7.22 13.38
N THR A 103 7.73 7.73 12.31
CA THR A 103 8.35 7.77 10.97
C THR A 103 9.27 8.98 10.88
N ALA A 104 10.43 8.83 10.24
CA ALA A 104 11.31 9.95 9.91
C ALA A 104 10.62 10.86 8.90
N TYR A 105 10.72 12.17 9.12
CA TYR A 105 10.03 13.17 8.32
C TYR A 105 10.88 14.44 8.14
N MET A 106 10.88 15.01 6.93
CA MET A 106 11.58 16.25 6.59
C MET A 106 10.64 17.22 5.89
N THR A 107 10.56 18.45 6.40
CA THR A 107 9.98 19.59 5.69
C THR A 107 11.09 20.48 5.22
N GLY A 108 11.30 20.58 3.92
CA GLY A 108 12.34 21.41 3.31
C GLY A 108 12.14 22.89 3.54
N GLY A 109 13.20 23.67 3.42
CA GLY A 109 13.16 25.12 3.35
C GLY A 109 12.34 25.59 2.14
N LYS A 110 11.91 26.86 2.15
CA LYS A 110 11.18 27.42 1.02
C LYS A 110 12.16 27.70 -0.13
N LEU A 111 11.90 27.13 -1.30
CA LEU A 111 12.66 27.36 -2.52
C LEU A 111 12.28 28.74 -3.11
N THR A 112 13.25 29.36 -3.75
CA THR A 112 13.09 30.61 -4.50
C THR A 112 13.77 30.48 -5.86
N LEU A 113 13.35 31.28 -6.84
CA LEU A 113 14.06 31.40 -8.11
C LEU A 113 15.23 32.36 -7.94
N LYS A 114 16.31 32.18 -8.72
CA LYS A 114 17.42 33.12 -8.81
C LYS A 114 16.96 34.47 -9.42
N ASP A 115 17.68 35.52 -9.15
CA ASP A 115 17.47 36.81 -9.82
C ASP A 115 17.62 36.65 -11.33
N ASN A 116 16.84 37.41 -12.10
CA ASN A 116 16.76 37.33 -13.59
C ASN A 116 15.97 36.17 -14.20
N VAL A 117 15.33 35.33 -13.43
CA VAL A 117 14.27 34.46 -13.94
C VAL A 117 12.96 35.23 -13.94
N THR A 118 12.26 35.28 -15.09
CA THR A 118 11.07 36.12 -15.29
C THR A 118 10.05 35.89 -14.16
N ALA A 119 9.53 36.93 -13.55
CA ALA A 119 8.65 36.92 -12.37
C ALA A 119 7.37 36.09 -12.52
N ASP A 120 6.97 35.74 -13.76
CA ASP A 120 5.82 34.88 -14.06
C ASP A 120 6.13 33.36 -13.98
N THR A 121 7.39 32.99 -13.77
CA THR A 121 7.78 31.57 -13.69
C THR A 121 7.47 31.03 -12.29
N LYS A 122 6.34 30.36 -12.13
CA LYS A 122 6.02 29.64 -10.89
C LYS A 122 6.89 28.40 -10.76
N LEU A 123 7.49 28.21 -9.58
CA LEU A 123 8.18 26.97 -9.25
C LEU A 123 7.24 25.77 -9.38
N ASN A 124 7.67 24.78 -10.13
CA ASN A 124 6.96 23.52 -10.35
C ASN A 124 7.96 22.36 -10.48
N ALA A 125 7.46 21.15 -10.66
CA ALA A 125 8.30 19.96 -10.76
C ALA A 125 9.27 19.98 -11.96
N LEU A 126 8.99 20.73 -13.02
CA LEU A 126 9.84 20.85 -14.21
C LEU A 126 10.87 21.98 -14.10
N THR A 127 10.87 22.78 -13.02
CA THR A 127 11.85 23.82 -12.78
C THR A 127 13.24 23.19 -12.68
N LYS A 128 14.19 23.75 -13.44
CA LYS A 128 15.58 23.31 -13.40
C LYS A 128 16.24 23.74 -12.11
N LEU A 129 17.12 22.89 -11.57
CA LEU A 129 17.86 23.24 -10.34
C LEU A 129 18.75 24.47 -10.55
N SER A 130 19.30 24.66 -11.76
CA SER A 130 20.09 25.84 -12.14
C SER A 130 19.31 27.15 -12.10
N ASP A 131 17.96 27.10 -12.05
CA ASP A 131 17.10 28.30 -11.93
C ASP A 131 16.70 28.59 -10.50
N LEU A 132 17.03 27.72 -9.55
CA LEU A 132 16.82 27.97 -8.13
C LEU A 132 17.81 28.97 -7.58
N GLY A 133 17.34 29.83 -6.68
CA GLY A 133 18.15 30.84 -5.99
C GLY A 133 18.61 30.35 -4.61
N ILE A 134 19.77 30.78 -4.23
CA ILE A 134 20.32 30.56 -2.89
C ILE A 134 20.03 31.79 -2.05
N LYS A 135 19.39 31.59 -0.89
CA LYS A 135 19.19 32.68 0.06
C LYS A 135 20.50 33.05 0.76
N GLY A 136 20.87 34.32 0.70
CA GLY A 136 21.92 34.87 1.53
C GLY A 136 21.56 34.84 3.02
N SER A 137 22.56 34.97 3.87
CA SER A 137 22.37 35.04 5.34
C SER A 137 21.52 36.25 5.79
N ASP A 138 21.40 37.26 4.97
CA ASP A 138 20.54 38.45 5.16
C ASP A 138 19.13 38.28 4.57
N GLY A 139 18.82 37.11 4.00
CA GLY A 139 17.55 36.79 3.36
C GLY A 139 17.44 37.25 1.90
N SER A 140 18.47 37.92 1.35
CA SER A 140 18.52 38.26 -0.07
C SER A 140 18.67 36.98 -0.92
N THR A 141 18.11 36.99 -2.14
CA THR A 141 18.40 35.97 -3.13
C THR A 141 19.73 36.31 -3.79
N VAL A 142 20.73 35.48 -3.61
CA VAL A 142 22.03 35.60 -4.25
C VAL A 142 22.04 34.73 -5.50
N ALA A 143 23.11 34.43 -6.11
CA ALA A 143 23.28 33.67 -7.35
C ALA A 143 22.40 32.40 -7.44
N GLY A 144 22.18 31.92 -8.65
CA GLY A 144 21.61 30.57 -8.85
C GLY A 144 22.55 29.46 -8.38
N ILE A 145 22.02 28.24 -8.21
CA ILE A 145 22.84 27.08 -7.88
C ILE A 145 23.91 26.92 -8.96
N THR A 146 25.17 26.96 -8.56
CA THR A 146 26.30 26.66 -9.43
C THR A 146 26.74 25.22 -9.18
N THR A 147 26.62 24.35 -10.16
CA THR A 147 27.04 22.95 -10.09
C THR A 147 28.15 22.67 -11.10
N GLY A 148 29.11 21.87 -10.73
CA GLY A 148 30.09 21.30 -11.64
C GLY A 148 29.58 19.96 -12.24
N ASP A 149 30.27 19.45 -13.23
CA ASP A 149 29.95 18.13 -13.82
C ASP A 149 30.21 16.97 -12.82
N ASP A 150 30.90 17.25 -11.73
CA ASP A 150 31.20 16.34 -10.61
C ASP A 150 30.21 16.41 -9.46
N THR A 151 29.21 17.29 -9.56
CA THR A 151 28.21 17.47 -8.48
C THR A 151 27.22 16.28 -8.44
N THR A 152 27.15 15.65 -7.28
CA THR A 152 26.26 14.50 -7.09
C THR A 152 25.46 14.68 -5.80
N LEU A 153 24.13 14.51 -5.91
CA LEU A 153 23.20 14.42 -4.78
C LEU A 153 23.10 12.95 -4.37
N LYS A 154 23.39 12.65 -3.11
CA LYS A 154 23.31 11.30 -2.54
C LYS A 154 22.17 11.24 -1.53
N ILE A 155 21.30 10.26 -1.71
CA ILE A 155 20.15 9.98 -0.85
C ILE A 155 20.37 8.62 -0.22
N GLN A 156 20.40 8.56 1.11
CA GLN A 156 20.53 7.33 1.87
C GLN A 156 19.28 7.11 2.70
N SER A 157 18.65 5.93 2.58
CA SER A 157 17.48 5.53 3.37
C SER A 157 17.66 4.06 3.78
N GLY A 158 17.89 3.81 5.07
CA GLY A 158 18.27 2.49 5.54
C GLY A 158 19.52 1.98 4.78
N ASP A 159 19.43 0.78 4.22
CA ASP A 159 20.50 0.18 3.42
C ASP A 159 20.51 0.63 1.95
N THR A 160 19.52 1.40 1.51
CA THR A 160 19.41 1.87 0.13
C THR A 160 20.14 3.20 -0.05
N SER A 161 21.10 3.23 -0.99
CA SER A 161 21.81 4.44 -1.39
C SER A 161 21.55 4.72 -2.87
N VAL A 162 21.08 5.91 -3.18
CA VAL A 162 20.77 6.37 -4.55
C VAL A 162 21.51 7.67 -4.82
N GLU A 163 22.10 7.79 -6.00
CA GLU A 163 22.85 8.95 -6.41
C GLU A 163 22.20 9.59 -7.65
N LEU A 164 22.23 10.92 -7.70
CA LEU A 164 21.80 11.73 -8.83
C LEU A 164 22.93 12.66 -9.23
N ASN A 165 23.52 12.44 -10.40
CA ASN A 165 24.46 13.38 -10.99
C ASN A 165 23.71 14.63 -11.43
N ILE A 166 24.15 15.78 -10.97
CA ILE A 166 23.49 17.05 -11.26
C ILE A 166 24.07 17.63 -12.55
N THR A 167 23.19 17.97 -13.46
CA THR A 167 23.50 18.65 -14.71
C THR A 167 22.72 19.96 -14.80
N LYS A 168 23.04 20.79 -15.76
CA LYS A 168 22.32 22.03 -16.05
C LYS A 168 20.83 21.84 -16.37
N ASP A 169 20.45 20.61 -16.77
CA ASP A 169 19.08 20.27 -17.16
C ASP A 169 18.32 19.49 -16.08
N THR A 170 18.99 19.13 -14.99
CA THR A 170 18.35 18.43 -13.85
C THR A 170 17.23 19.27 -13.24
N THR A 171 16.08 18.65 -13.01
CA THR A 171 14.84 19.29 -12.54
C THR A 171 14.47 18.86 -11.13
N ILE A 172 13.52 19.57 -10.51
CA ILE A 172 12.89 19.15 -9.25
C ILE A 172 12.26 17.74 -9.39
N SER A 173 11.69 17.42 -10.55
CA SER A 173 11.12 16.10 -10.83
C SER A 173 12.14 14.97 -10.77
N ASP A 174 13.37 15.23 -11.22
CA ASP A 174 14.45 14.24 -11.16
C ASP A 174 14.84 13.96 -9.72
N VAL A 175 14.93 15.01 -8.89
CA VAL A 175 15.16 14.85 -7.44
C VAL A 175 14.03 14.05 -6.78
N LEU A 176 12.76 14.35 -7.07
CA LEU A 176 11.62 13.60 -6.56
C LEU A 176 11.65 12.12 -6.98
N SER A 177 12.06 11.85 -8.22
CA SER A 177 12.17 10.51 -8.74
C SER A 177 13.23 9.71 -7.98
N LYS A 178 14.37 10.34 -7.70
CA LYS A 178 15.47 9.71 -6.94
C LYS A 178 15.14 9.51 -5.46
N LEU A 179 14.42 10.43 -4.85
CA LEU A 179 13.89 10.24 -3.48
C LEU A 179 12.94 9.02 -3.41
N LYS A 180 12.07 8.86 -4.40
CA LYS A 180 11.16 7.70 -4.48
C LYS A 180 11.92 6.40 -4.78
N GLU A 181 12.96 6.45 -5.62
CA GLU A 181 13.85 5.31 -5.90
C GLU A 181 14.59 4.87 -4.62
N ALA A 182 14.99 5.80 -3.78
CA ALA A 182 15.57 5.52 -2.46
C ALA A 182 14.57 4.95 -1.44
N GLY A 183 13.32 4.73 -1.83
CA GLY A 183 12.30 4.17 -0.95
C GLY A 183 11.56 5.20 -0.09
N LEU A 184 11.74 6.49 -0.34
CA LEU A 184 11.06 7.55 0.42
C LEU A 184 9.73 7.96 -0.23
N ASN A 185 8.83 8.47 0.57
CA ASN A 185 7.69 9.24 0.08
C ASN A 185 8.15 10.69 -0.08
N ALA A 186 8.01 11.25 -1.28
CA ALA A 186 8.45 12.62 -1.55
C ALA A 186 7.42 13.34 -2.42
N ASN A 187 7.16 14.59 -2.06
CA ASN A 187 6.32 15.52 -2.81
C ASN A 187 6.95 16.92 -2.80
N PHE A 188 6.70 17.67 -3.86
CA PHE A 188 7.01 19.10 -3.94
C PHE A 188 5.68 19.87 -4.00
N ASP A 189 5.43 20.69 -2.99
CA ASP A 189 4.26 21.55 -2.94
C ASP A 189 4.58 22.85 -3.67
N THR A 190 3.93 23.07 -4.81
CA THR A 190 4.12 24.28 -5.64
C THR A 190 3.55 25.54 -4.99
N THR A 191 2.58 25.41 -4.09
CA THR A 191 1.99 26.54 -3.35
C THR A 191 2.90 27.01 -2.24
N GLN A 192 3.43 26.06 -1.45
CA GLN A 192 4.34 26.32 -0.36
C GLN A 192 5.80 26.38 -0.80
N GLN A 193 6.10 25.93 -2.02
CA GLN A 193 7.43 25.91 -2.63
C GLN A 193 8.44 25.13 -1.76
N ARG A 194 8.04 23.95 -1.27
CA ARG A 194 8.83 23.12 -0.34
C ARG A 194 8.77 21.65 -0.71
N PHE A 195 9.83 20.92 -0.38
CA PHE A 195 9.82 19.48 -0.34
C PHE A 195 9.22 18.98 0.97
N TYR A 196 8.38 17.95 0.86
CA TYR A 196 7.87 17.13 1.96
C TYR A 196 8.34 15.70 1.72
N ILE A 197 9.16 15.20 2.64
CA ILE A 197 9.81 13.89 2.48
C ILE A 197 9.57 13.09 3.76
N SER A 198 9.19 11.83 3.63
CA SER A 198 9.08 10.93 4.77
C SER A 198 9.57 9.52 4.42
N ALA A 199 10.06 8.80 5.41
CA ALA A 199 10.28 7.38 5.27
C ALA A 199 8.96 6.64 5.04
N LYS A 200 9.01 5.45 4.46
CA LYS A 200 7.83 4.56 4.35
C LYS A 200 7.56 3.85 5.66
N ASP A 201 8.60 3.42 6.32
CA ASP A 201 8.53 2.66 7.55
C ASP A 201 8.83 3.55 8.76
N SER A 202 8.24 3.22 9.89
CA SER A 202 8.56 3.84 11.17
C SER A 202 9.81 3.21 11.78
N GLY A 203 10.27 3.78 12.88
CA GLY A 203 11.42 3.29 13.61
C GLY A 203 12.73 3.98 13.22
N ASP A 204 13.76 3.66 13.97
CA ASP A 204 15.10 4.24 13.77
C ASP A 204 15.73 3.79 12.44
N ALA A 205 15.44 2.57 12.00
CA ALA A 205 15.87 2.06 10.70
C ALA A 205 15.26 2.84 9.50
N GLY A 206 14.15 3.57 9.70
CA GLY A 206 13.55 4.44 8.69
C GLY A 206 14.23 5.79 8.55
N ASN A 207 15.29 6.09 9.30
CA ASN A 207 16.01 7.35 9.15
C ASN A 207 16.69 7.44 7.77
N PHE A 208 16.70 8.67 7.23
CA PHE A 208 17.31 8.96 5.94
C PHE A 208 18.18 10.21 6.00
N SER A 209 19.07 10.33 5.05
CA SER A 209 19.92 11.52 4.89
C SER A 209 20.00 11.91 3.41
N ILE A 210 20.15 13.21 3.18
CA ILE A 210 20.35 13.79 1.86
C ILE A 210 21.62 14.62 1.95
N THR A 211 22.62 14.25 1.16
CA THR A 211 23.94 14.92 1.13
C THR A 211 24.31 15.21 -0.31
N ALA A 212 25.27 16.09 -0.51
CA ALA A 212 25.82 16.35 -1.83
C ALA A 212 27.35 16.37 -1.76
N THR A 213 27.97 16.05 -2.90
CA THR A 213 29.43 16.04 -3.08
C THR A 213 29.78 16.73 -4.40
N GLY A 214 31.02 17.15 -4.55
CA GLY A 214 31.52 17.82 -5.76
C GLY A 214 31.38 19.35 -5.71
N THR A 215 31.65 19.98 -6.84
CA THR A 215 31.66 21.43 -6.97
C THR A 215 30.26 22.01 -6.79
N GLY A 216 30.07 22.94 -5.84
CA GLY A 216 28.76 23.55 -5.57
C GLY A 216 27.80 22.69 -4.75
N ALA A 217 28.29 21.63 -4.08
CA ALA A 217 27.45 20.76 -3.26
C ALA A 217 26.66 21.49 -2.18
N ASP A 218 27.28 22.43 -1.47
CA ASP A 218 26.61 23.25 -0.44
C ASP A 218 25.54 24.16 -1.03
N ASP A 219 25.81 24.73 -2.20
CA ASP A 219 24.87 25.60 -2.90
C ASP A 219 23.65 24.78 -3.40
N LEU A 220 23.87 23.56 -3.85
CA LEU A 220 22.81 22.63 -4.22
C LEU A 220 21.89 22.34 -3.02
N LEU A 221 22.46 21.99 -1.86
CA LEU A 221 21.68 21.68 -0.65
C LEU A 221 20.91 22.89 -0.15
N LYS A 222 21.51 24.10 -0.19
CA LYS A 222 20.83 25.35 0.13
C LYS A 222 19.70 25.68 -0.83
N GLY A 223 19.95 25.59 -2.13
CA GLY A 223 18.95 25.84 -3.18
C GLY A 223 17.77 24.87 -3.15
N LEU A 224 18.01 23.62 -2.77
CA LEU A 224 16.98 22.61 -2.53
C LEU A 224 16.28 22.77 -1.16
N GLY A 225 16.70 23.73 -0.34
CA GLY A 225 16.14 23.94 0.99
C GLY A 225 16.41 22.79 1.97
N ILE A 226 17.44 21.99 1.72
CA ILE A 226 17.80 20.85 2.60
C ILE A 226 18.50 21.34 3.85
N THR A 227 19.36 22.36 3.76
CA THR A 227 20.07 22.95 4.91
C THR A 227 19.13 23.63 5.91
N ASP A 228 18.01 24.19 5.40
CA ASP A 228 16.98 24.85 6.20
C ASP A 228 15.80 23.95 6.51
N ALA A 229 15.97 22.64 6.28
CA ALA A 229 14.92 21.67 6.48
C ALA A 229 14.71 21.37 7.97
N ASN A 230 13.45 21.22 8.36
CA ASN A 230 13.09 20.66 9.65
C ASN A 230 13.04 19.12 9.51
N TYR A 231 14.02 18.45 10.08
CA TYR A 231 14.12 16.99 10.08
C TYR A 231 13.75 16.42 11.45
N ILE A 232 12.75 15.56 11.47
CA ILE A 232 12.32 14.80 12.64
C ILE A 232 12.77 13.36 12.42
N LYS A 233 13.62 12.86 13.32
CA LYS A 233 14.08 11.48 13.27
C LYS A 233 12.95 10.50 13.54
N GLY A 234 12.97 9.37 12.87
CA GLY A 234 12.21 8.19 13.23
C GLY A 234 12.69 7.65 14.58
N GLN A 235 11.82 6.98 15.28
CA GLN A 235 12.13 6.32 16.55
C GLN A 235 11.41 5.00 16.65
N ASP A 236 12.01 4.03 17.29
CA ASP A 236 11.40 2.73 17.60
C ASP A 236 10.34 2.87 18.69
N SER A 237 9.40 1.96 18.71
CA SER A 237 8.51 1.79 19.85
C SER A 237 9.21 0.98 20.95
N VAL A 238 8.87 1.30 22.19
CA VAL A 238 9.40 0.63 23.37
C VAL A 238 8.25 0.28 24.31
N ILE A 239 8.14 -1.00 24.64
CA ILE A 239 7.21 -1.50 25.65
C ILE A 239 7.96 -2.28 26.71
N THR A 240 7.40 -2.32 27.91
CA THR A 240 7.87 -3.20 28.99
C THR A 240 6.77 -4.21 29.30
N LEU A 241 7.05 -5.48 29.08
CA LEU A 241 6.15 -6.58 29.41
C LEU A 241 6.75 -7.39 30.56
N ASN A 242 6.04 -7.48 31.68
CA ASN A 242 6.51 -8.17 32.88
C ASN A 242 7.95 -7.79 33.30
N ASN A 243 8.24 -6.49 33.34
CA ASN A 243 9.54 -5.89 33.67
C ASN A 243 10.68 -6.18 32.64
N THR A 244 10.35 -6.77 31.47
CA THR A 244 11.30 -6.95 30.37
C THR A 244 10.97 -5.95 29.26
N GLU A 245 11.99 -5.24 28.80
CA GLU A 245 11.87 -4.26 27.73
C GLU A 245 11.96 -4.93 26.37
N TYR A 246 11.11 -4.49 25.45
CA TYR A 246 11.09 -4.90 24.04
C TYR A 246 11.02 -3.66 23.16
N THR A 247 11.79 -3.68 22.08
CA THR A 247 11.81 -2.65 21.03
C THR A 247 11.30 -3.19 19.71
N SER A 248 10.64 -2.34 18.93
CA SER A 248 10.20 -2.66 17.58
C SER A 248 10.23 -1.40 16.72
N ASN A 249 10.53 -1.56 15.44
CA ASN A 249 10.44 -0.47 14.46
C ASN A 249 9.00 -0.03 14.16
N SER A 250 8.03 -0.78 14.64
CA SER A 250 6.59 -0.48 14.51
C SER A 250 5.92 -0.54 15.87
N ASN A 251 4.62 -0.16 15.94
CA ASN A 251 3.84 -0.29 17.17
C ASN A 251 3.28 -1.70 17.40
N VAL A 252 3.78 -2.69 16.64
CA VAL A 252 3.34 -4.09 16.73
C VAL A 252 4.47 -4.97 17.26
N PHE A 253 4.15 -5.75 18.30
CA PHE A 253 5.07 -6.67 18.94
C PHE A 253 4.52 -8.09 18.89
N SER A 254 5.35 -9.05 18.50
CA SER A 254 5.02 -10.47 18.56
C SER A 254 5.85 -11.13 19.66
N ILE A 255 5.22 -11.42 20.79
CA ILE A 255 5.90 -11.92 21.99
C ILE A 255 5.11 -13.09 22.55
N ASN A 256 5.75 -14.26 22.64
CA ASN A 256 5.20 -15.46 23.27
C ASN A 256 3.75 -15.78 22.87
N GLY A 257 3.47 -15.78 21.57
CA GLY A 257 2.15 -16.06 21.02
C GLY A 257 1.14 -14.93 21.17
N LEU A 258 1.54 -13.76 21.63
CA LEU A 258 0.73 -12.54 21.67
C LEU A 258 1.18 -11.60 20.56
N THR A 259 0.21 -11.04 19.82
CA THR A 259 0.44 -9.88 18.97
C THR A 259 -0.13 -8.67 19.66
N ILE A 260 0.75 -7.80 20.13
CA ILE A 260 0.44 -6.59 20.92
C ILE A 260 0.58 -5.40 19.98
N THR A 261 -0.44 -4.57 19.87
CA THR A 261 -0.40 -3.29 19.17
C THR A 261 -0.61 -2.17 20.19
N ALA A 262 0.41 -1.31 20.30
CA ALA A 262 0.46 -0.17 21.20
C ALA A 262 -0.06 1.11 20.54
#